data_6d089759c0265396fbd9346a1992a6a5
#
_entry.id   6d089759c0265396fbd9346a1992a6a5
#
_cell.length_a   1.000
_cell.length_b   1.000
_cell.length_c   1.000
_cell.angle_alpha   90.00
_cell.angle_beta   90.00
_cell.angle_gamma   90.00
#
_symmetry.space_group_name_H-M   'P 1'
#
loop_
_entity.id
_entity.type
_entity.pdbx_description
1 polymer ?
#
loop_
_entity_poly.entity_id
_entity_poly.type
_entity_poly.pdbx_seq_one_letter_code
_entity_poly.pdbx_strand_id
1 'polypeptide(L)'
;MTLVNVETVEIEINDVSMRYQTDATEVLALKNVTMDIRKGEFISLLGPSGCGKTTLLRIMADLIQPTSGTVKIAGKTAKEARLAQKYGIVFQSPVLYDWRKVKKNITLPLEMMGVSKAEKEAKANQLLELVGLSKFADKYPWQLSGGMQQRVAIARALAIEPEILLMDEPFS
;
A
#
# COMPACT_ATOMS: atom_id res chain seq x y z
N MET A 1 -28.33 27.67 -2.97
CA MET A 1 -28.34 26.38 -2.26
C MET A 1 -26.89 25.89 -2.28
N THR A 2 -26.14 26.19 -1.24
CA THR A 2 -24.72 25.85 -1.12
C THR A 2 -24.65 24.39 -0.73
N LEU A 3 -24.20 23.51 -1.63
CA LEU A 3 -23.87 22.13 -1.29
C LEU A 3 -22.68 22.19 -0.34
N VAL A 4 -22.90 21.92 0.92
CA VAL A 4 -21.85 21.64 1.88
C VAL A 4 -21.23 20.32 1.44
N ASN A 5 -20.06 20.41 0.84
CA ASN A 5 -19.24 19.23 0.52
C ASN A 5 -18.83 18.62 1.87
N VAL A 6 -19.54 17.63 2.35
CA VAL A 6 -19.15 16.90 3.55
C VAL A 6 -17.88 16.10 3.14
N GLU A 7 -16.72 16.66 3.46
CA GLU A 7 -15.45 15.98 3.23
C GLU A 7 -15.44 14.69 4.04
N THR A 8 -15.62 13.57 3.34
CA THR A 8 -15.72 12.25 3.95
C THR A 8 -14.34 11.83 4.46
N VAL A 9 -14.25 11.53 5.76
CA VAL A 9 -13.02 10.94 6.34
C VAL A 9 -12.87 9.53 5.76
N GLU A 10 -11.73 9.29 5.12
CA GLU A 10 -11.42 8.03 4.47
C GLU A 10 -10.61 7.11 5.40
N ILE A 11 -9.68 7.69 6.18
CA ILE A 11 -8.91 6.94 7.19
C ILE A 11 -9.00 7.67 8.52
N GLU A 12 -9.45 6.95 9.54
CA GLU A 12 -9.50 7.43 10.92
C GLU A 12 -8.46 6.66 11.75
N ILE A 13 -7.54 7.38 12.38
CA ILE A 13 -6.54 6.84 13.30
C ILE A 13 -6.82 7.44 14.67
N ASN A 14 -7.21 6.61 15.64
CA ASN A 14 -7.63 7.05 16.95
C ASN A 14 -6.74 6.46 18.05
N ASP A 15 -5.94 7.31 18.69
CA ASP A 15 -5.12 7.02 19.88
C ASP A 15 -4.22 5.79 19.71
N VAL A 16 -3.66 5.64 18.49
CA VAL A 16 -2.84 4.48 18.13
C VAL A 16 -1.49 4.56 18.82
N SER A 17 -1.16 3.51 19.59
CA SER A 17 0.18 3.30 20.15
C SER A 17 0.71 1.93 19.77
N MET A 18 2.03 1.84 19.59
CA MET A 18 2.71 0.59 19.28
C MET A 18 3.97 0.43 20.10
N ARG A 19 4.06 -0.67 20.83
CA ARG A 19 5.21 -1.11 21.60
C ARG A 19 5.72 -2.43 21.07
N TYR A 20 6.99 -2.48 20.74
CA TYR A 20 7.68 -3.73 20.41
C TYR A 20 8.38 -4.23 21.66
N GLN A 21 8.07 -5.46 22.04
CA GLN A 21 8.73 -6.12 23.17
C GLN A 21 9.77 -7.09 22.64
N THR A 22 11.00 -6.93 23.09
CA THR A 22 12.09 -7.87 22.87
C THR A 22 12.48 -8.47 24.23
N ASP A 23 13.22 -9.57 24.23
CA ASP A 23 13.62 -10.26 25.48
C ASP A 23 14.37 -9.35 26.47
N ALA A 24 14.98 -8.27 25.99
CA ALA A 24 15.81 -7.37 26.80
C ALA A 24 15.24 -5.94 26.94
N THR A 25 14.38 -5.48 26.04
CA THR A 25 13.93 -4.06 26.00
C THR A 25 12.54 -3.91 25.42
N GLU A 26 11.87 -2.85 25.86
CA GLU A 26 10.62 -2.36 25.27
C GLU A 26 10.92 -1.12 24.43
N VAL A 27 10.47 -1.10 23.17
CA VAL A 27 10.63 0.04 22.26
C VAL A 27 9.25 0.62 21.93
N LEU A 28 9.00 1.85 22.34
CA LEU A 28 7.80 2.60 22.01
C LEU A 28 7.98 3.19 20.60
N ALA A 29 7.36 2.58 19.60
CA ALA A 29 7.45 3.01 18.20
C ALA A 29 6.42 4.10 17.84
N LEU A 30 5.21 4.03 18.42
CA LEU A 30 4.16 5.03 18.25
C LEU A 30 3.51 5.32 19.61
N LYS A 31 3.16 6.59 19.84
CA LYS A 31 2.50 7.03 21.09
C LYS A 31 1.31 7.92 20.77
N ASN A 32 0.11 7.45 21.07
CA ASN A 32 -1.15 8.21 21.02
C ASN A 32 -1.33 8.97 19.68
N VAL A 33 -1.09 8.30 18.55
CA VAL A 33 -1.26 8.93 17.23
C VAL A 33 -2.76 9.03 16.92
N THR A 34 -3.21 10.26 16.68
CA THR A 34 -4.58 10.55 16.22
C THR A 34 -4.52 11.43 15.01
N MET A 35 -5.17 11.00 13.92
CA MET A 35 -5.17 11.69 12.63
C MET A 35 -6.34 11.20 11.78
N ASP A 36 -6.99 12.13 11.09
CA ASP A 36 -7.99 11.85 10.06
C ASP A 36 -7.43 12.19 8.68
N ILE A 37 -7.65 11.34 7.71
CA ILE A 37 -7.32 11.57 6.30
C ILE A 37 -8.61 11.55 5.50
N ARG A 38 -8.84 12.61 4.73
CA ARG A 38 -10.04 12.76 3.94
C ARG A 38 -9.89 12.17 2.54
N LYS A 39 -10.97 11.86 1.91
CA LYS A 39 -10.99 11.35 0.54
C LYS A 39 -10.34 12.34 -0.41
N GLY A 40 -9.38 11.82 -1.21
CA GLY A 40 -8.65 12.61 -2.19
C GLY A 40 -7.47 13.41 -1.64
N GLU A 41 -7.19 13.34 -0.34
CA GLU A 41 -5.98 13.96 0.22
C GLU A 41 -4.71 13.17 -0.14
N PHE A 42 -3.63 13.93 -0.34
CA PHE A 42 -2.27 13.42 -0.43
C PHE A 42 -1.52 13.74 0.86
N ILE A 43 -1.21 12.71 1.65
CA ILE A 43 -0.52 12.86 2.94
C ILE A 43 0.91 12.35 2.83
N SER A 44 1.87 13.14 3.29
CA SER A 44 3.27 12.73 3.41
C SER A 44 3.70 12.69 4.88
N LEU A 45 4.16 11.52 5.32
CA LEU A 45 4.72 11.33 6.65
C LEU A 45 6.22 11.64 6.61
N LEU A 46 6.63 12.76 7.23
CA LEU A 46 8.01 13.19 7.30
C LEU A 46 8.59 12.92 8.69
N GLY A 47 9.85 12.52 8.72
CA GLY A 47 10.58 12.29 9.97
C GLY A 47 11.83 11.44 9.76
N PRO A 48 12.74 11.41 10.75
CA PRO A 48 13.98 10.64 10.68
C PRO A 48 13.72 9.13 10.56
N SER A 49 14.76 8.38 10.18
CA SER A 49 14.69 6.92 10.19
C SER A 49 14.36 6.42 11.60
N GLY A 50 13.48 5.41 11.69
CA GLY A 50 13.08 4.81 12.96
C GLY A 50 12.00 5.59 13.76
N CYS A 51 11.47 6.72 13.27
CA CYS A 51 10.43 7.47 13.99
C CYS A 51 9.00 6.88 13.90
N GLY A 52 8.83 5.68 13.31
CA GLY A 52 7.55 4.97 13.31
C GLY A 52 6.72 5.07 12.03
N LYS A 53 7.16 5.76 10.96
CA LYS A 53 6.42 5.90 9.69
C LYS A 53 5.96 4.56 9.13
N THR A 54 6.91 3.65 8.90
CA THR A 54 6.64 2.28 8.42
C THR A 54 5.72 1.49 9.37
N THR A 55 5.89 1.68 10.68
CA THR A 55 5.01 1.05 11.70
C THR A 55 3.58 1.51 11.54
N LEU A 56 3.35 2.82 11.40
CA LEU A 56 2.01 3.37 11.20
C LEU A 56 1.38 2.85 9.89
N LEU A 57 2.12 2.87 8.79
CA LEU A 57 1.66 2.32 7.50
C LEU A 57 1.28 0.84 7.60
N ARG A 58 2.08 0.04 8.31
CA ARG A 58 1.77 -1.39 8.50
C ARG A 58 0.53 -1.63 9.37
N ILE A 59 0.27 -0.76 10.35
CA ILE A 59 -0.96 -0.82 11.16
C ILE A 59 -2.16 -0.45 10.28
N MET A 60 -2.08 0.62 9.49
CA MET A 60 -3.13 1.01 8.55
C MET A 60 -3.43 -0.12 7.56
N ALA A 61 -2.40 -0.83 7.11
CA ALA A 61 -2.52 -1.97 6.21
C ALA A 61 -2.91 -3.30 6.90
N ASP A 62 -3.30 -3.30 8.19
CA ASP A 62 -3.63 -4.53 8.95
C ASP A 62 -2.54 -5.62 8.84
N LEU A 63 -1.28 -5.23 8.67
CA LEU A 63 -0.14 -6.15 8.63
C LEU A 63 0.40 -6.43 10.04
N ILE A 64 0.23 -5.49 10.96
CA ILE A 64 0.51 -5.62 12.38
C ILE A 64 -0.63 -4.97 13.17
N GLN A 65 -0.90 -5.48 14.37
CA GLN A 65 -1.90 -4.91 15.26
C GLN A 65 -1.27 -3.86 16.19
N PRO A 66 -1.91 -2.71 16.44
CA PRO A 66 -1.42 -1.75 17.42
C PRO A 66 -1.53 -2.33 18.84
N THR A 67 -0.70 -1.84 19.76
CA THR A 67 -0.80 -2.18 21.19
C THR A 67 -2.07 -1.57 21.81
N SER A 68 -2.47 -0.37 21.37
CA SER A 68 -3.72 0.29 21.75
C SER A 68 -4.19 1.22 20.62
N GLY A 69 -5.44 1.66 20.70
CA GLY A 69 -6.07 2.50 19.70
C GLY A 69 -6.68 1.71 18.55
N THR A 70 -7.21 2.42 17.56
CA THR A 70 -7.93 1.81 16.43
C THR A 70 -7.63 2.53 15.13
N VAL A 71 -7.69 1.80 14.02
CA VAL A 71 -7.67 2.34 12.66
C VAL A 71 -8.92 1.88 11.93
N LYS A 72 -9.60 2.84 11.28
CA LYS A 72 -10.70 2.56 10.37
C LYS A 72 -10.39 3.12 8.99
N ILE A 73 -10.85 2.43 7.96
CA ILE A 73 -10.71 2.79 6.54
C ILE A 73 -12.10 2.72 5.91
N ALA A 74 -12.58 3.82 5.34
CA ALA A 74 -13.94 3.94 4.79
C ALA A 74 -15.00 3.44 5.79
N GLY A 75 -14.88 3.81 7.08
CA GLY A 75 -15.78 3.42 8.16
C GLY A 75 -15.67 1.96 8.62
N LYS A 76 -14.80 1.14 8.01
CA LYS A 76 -14.57 -0.27 8.35
C LYS A 76 -13.27 -0.43 9.14
N THR A 77 -13.14 -1.54 9.86
CA THR A 77 -11.84 -1.90 10.47
C THR A 77 -10.76 -2.08 9.41
N ALA A 78 -9.49 -1.85 9.74
CA ALA A 78 -8.38 -2.08 8.81
C ALA A 78 -8.40 -3.50 8.22
N LYS A 79 -8.77 -4.50 9.03
CA LYS A 79 -8.93 -5.89 8.59
C LYS A 79 -10.04 -6.05 7.52
N GLU A 80 -11.21 -5.48 7.75
CA GLU A 80 -12.32 -5.54 6.78
C GLU A 80 -11.96 -4.80 5.49
N ALA A 81 -11.28 -3.66 5.58
CA ALA A 81 -10.80 -2.90 4.43
C ALA A 81 -9.78 -3.70 3.62
N ARG A 82 -8.85 -4.42 4.28
CA ARG A 82 -7.90 -5.32 3.62
C ARG A 82 -8.60 -6.45 2.89
N LEU A 83 -9.55 -7.11 3.54
CA LEU A 83 -10.32 -8.20 2.93
C LEU A 83 -11.19 -7.71 1.76
N ALA A 84 -11.67 -6.48 1.83
CA ALA A 84 -12.42 -5.82 0.75
C ALA A 84 -11.52 -5.18 -0.32
N GLN A 85 -10.19 -5.32 -0.22
CA GLN A 85 -9.21 -4.79 -1.18
C GLN A 85 -9.32 -3.28 -1.43
N LYS A 86 -9.66 -2.51 -0.38
CA LYS A 86 -9.88 -1.07 -0.48
C LYS A 86 -8.61 -0.27 -0.73
N TYR A 87 -7.45 -0.82 -0.44
CA TYR A 87 -6.16 -0.15 -0.60
C TYR A 87 -5.13 -1.01 -1.33
N GLY A 88 -4.23 -0.35 -2.04
CA GLY A 88 -2.98 -0.93 -2.53
C GLY A 88 -1.83 -0.55 -1.60
N ILE A 89 -0.82 -1.40 -1.50
CA ILE A 89 0.38 -1.13 -0.72
C ILE A 89 1.65 -1.29 -1.56
N VAL A 90 2.56 -0.32 -1.42
CA VAL A 90 3.91 -0.35 -1.99
C VAL A 90 4.90 -0.30 -0.84
N PHE A 91 5.73 -1.31 -0.73
CA PHE A 91 6.79 -1.39 0.27
C PHE A 91 8.06 -0.68 -0.19
N GLN A 92 8.92 -0.31 0.74
CA GLN A 92 10.25 0.24 0.48
C GLN A 92 11.08 -0.70 -0.42
N SER A 93 11.04 -2.00 -0.16
CA SER A 93 11.56 -3.01 -1.07
C SER A 93 10.46 -3.48 -2.03
N PRO A 94 10.72 -3.67 -3.33
CA PRO A 94 9.69 -4.00 -4.33
C PRO A 94 8.92 -5.29 -4.08
N VAL A 95 9.49 -6.25 -3.35
CA VAL A 95 8.90 -7.55 -2.98
C VAL A 95 8.24 -8.22 -4.20
N LEU A 96 8.98 -8.33 -5.31
CA LEU A 96 8.54 -9.03 -6.51
C LEU A 96 8.87 -10.52 -6.41
N TYR A 97 8.08 -11.35 -7.08
CA TYR A 97 8.37 -12.78 -7.19
C TYR A 97 9.40 -13.00 -8.31
N ASP A 98 10.61 -13.39 -7.98
CA ASP A 98 11.74 -13.53 -8.91
C ASP A 98 11.50 -14.59 -9.99
N TRP A 99 10.72 -15.63 -9.69
CA TRP A 99 10.34 -16.69 -10.65
C TRP A 99 9.18 -16.31 -11.57
N ARG A 100 8.60 -15.11 -11.41
CA ARG A 100 7.50 -14.60 -12.24
C ARG A 100 8.00 -13.47 -13.12
N LYS A 101 7.60 -13.49 -14.39
CA LYS A 101 7.84 -12.36 -15.30
C LYS A 101 7.21 -11.07 -14.76
N VAL A 102 7.73 -9.93 -15.17
CA VAL A 102 7.24 -8.59 -14.79
C VAL A 102 5.73 -8.47 -14.96
N LYS A 103 5.21 -8.77 -16.14
CA LYS A 103 3.77 -8.75 -16.42
C LYS A 103 2.98 -9.65 -15.47
N LYS A 104 3.51 -10.82 -15.13
CA LYS A 104 2.86 -11.75 -14.19
C LYS A 104 2.95 -11.29 -12.72
N ASN A 105 3.95 -10.49 -12.36
CA ASN A 105 3.97 -9.82 -11.06
C ASN A 105 2.85 -8.79 -10.97
N ILE A 106 2.62 -8.00 -12.02
CA ILE A 106 1.56 -6.98 -12.05
C ILE A 106 0.17 -7.64 -12.01
N THR A 107 -0.05 -8.74 -12.75
CA THR A 107 -1.36 -9.40 -12.80
C THR A 107 -1.68 -10.25 -11.59
N LEU A 108 -0.76 -10.47 -10.66
CA LEU A 108 -0.95 -11.36 -9.52
C LEU A 108 -2.20 -11.05 -8.67
N PRO A 109 -2.48 -9.80 -8.26
CA PRO A 109 -3.70 -9.50 -7.52
C PRO A 109 -4.97 -9.84 -8.31
N LEU A 110 -4.99 -9.56 -9.60
CA LEU A 110 -6.12 -9.88 -10.49
C LEU A 110 -6.31 -11.39 -10.69
N GLU A 111 -5.22 -12.17 -10.63
CA GLU A 111 -5.30 -13.63 -10.64
C GLU A 111 -5.99 -14.15 -9.40
N MET A 112 -5.68 -13.59 -8.23
CA MET A 112 -6.31 -13.95 -6.96
C MET A 112 -7.79 -13.58 -6.91
N MET A 113 -8.19 -12.53 -7.62
CA MET A 113 -9.60 -12.10 -7.77
C MET A 113 -10.38 -12.92 -8.81
N GLY A 114 -9.74 -13.84 -9.52
CA GLY A 114 -10.40 -14.62 -10.56
C GLY A 114 -10.74 -13.84 -11.84
N VAL A 115 -10.11 -12.68 -12.07
CA VAL A 115 -10.32 -11.86 -13.28
C VAL A 115 -9.95 -12.64 -14.54
N SER A 116 -10.68 -12.45 -15.61
CA SER A 116 -10.48 -13.15 -16.88
C SER A 116 -9.06 -12.91 -17.46
N LYS A 117 -8.58 -13.85 -18.28
CA LYS A 117 -7.25 -13.72 -18.91
C LYS A 117 -7.16 -12.46 -19.78
N ALA A 118 -8.20 -12.16 -20.54
CA ALA A 118 -8.22 -11.00 -21.46
C ALA A 118 -8.14 -9.68 -20.69
N GLU A 119 -8.92 -9.52 -19.63
CA GLU A 119 -8.92 -8.32 -18.78
C GLU A 119 -7.57 -8.14 -18.05
N LYS A 120 -7.00 -9.21 -17.49
CA LYS A 120 -5.65 -9.17 -16.88
C LYS A 120 -4.59 -8.71 -17.86
N GLU A 121 -4.61 -9.23 -19.09
CA GLU A 121 -3.65 -8.86 -20.13
C GLU A 121 -3.80 -7.38 -20.54
N ALA A 122 -5.03 -6.92 -20.72
CA ALA A 122 -5.31 -5.51 -21.04
C ALA A 122 -4.83 -4.58 -19.93
N LYS A 123 -5.19 -4.89 -18.67
CA LYS A 123 -4.79 -4.11 -17.50
C LYS A 123 -3.27 -4.06 -17.31
N ALA A 124 -2.61 -5.21 -17.47
CA ALA A 124 -1.16 -5.26 -17.35
C ALA A 124 -0.44 -4.43 -18.41
N ASN A 125 -0.92 -4.45 -19.68
CA ASN A 125 -0.35 -3.63 -20.75
C ASN A 125 -0.52 -2.14 -20.45
N GLN A 126 -1.71 -1.71 -20.03
CA GLN A 126 -1.98 -0.33 -19.61
C GLN A 126 -1.03 0.13 -18.49
N LEU A 127 -0.87 -0.70 -17.46
CA LEU A 127 -0.02 -0.36 -16.33
C LEU A 127 1.48 -0.37 -16.69
N LEU A 128 1.91 -1.29 -17.55
CA LEU A 128 3.28 -1.31 -18.07
C LEU A 128 3.59 -0.05 -18.89
N GLU A 129 2.63 0.42 -19.67
CA GLU A 129 2.77 1.67 -20.41
C GLU A 129 2.85 2.87 -19.46
N LEU A 130 1.94 2.94 -18.45
CA LEU A 130 1.90 3.99 -17.44
C LEU A 130 3.25 4.15 -16.72
N VAL A 131 3.92 3.03 -16.38
CA VAL A 131 5.21 3.06 -15.67
C VAL A 131 6.42 3.04 -16.61
N GLY A 132 6.20 3.09 -17.94
CA GLY A 132 7.26 3.13 -18.96
C GLY A 132 8.07 1.84 -19.09
N LEU A 133 7.44 0.68 -18.86
CA LEU A 133 8.10 -0.63 -18.84
C LEU A 133 7.53 -1.63 -19.86
N SER A 134 6.81 -1.18 -20.89
CA SER A 134 6.19 -2.08 -21.89
C SER A 134 7.17 -3.06 -22.53
N LYS A 135 8.42 -2.62 -22.81
CA LYS A 135 9.47 -3.47 -23.38
C LYS A 135 10.02 -4.54 -22.43
N PHE A 136 9.68 -4.45 -21.13
CA PHE A 136 10.17 -5.34 -20.08
C PHE A 136 9.10 -6.34 -19.59
N ALA A 137 7.94 -6.39 -20.22
CA ALA A 137 6.80 -7.24 -19.84
C ALA A 137 7.19 -8.71 -19.62
N ASP A 138 8.05 -9.24 -20.48
CA ASP A 138 8.49 -10.64 -20.47
C ASP A 138 9.80 -10.90 -19.74
N LYS A 139 10.41 -9.86 -19.16
CA LYS A 139 11.61 -9.97 -18.32
C LYS A 139 11.27 -10.46 -16.90
N TYR A 140 12.27 -10.94 -16.20
CA TYR A 140 12.19 -11.29 -14.79
C TYR A 140 12.70 -10.13 -13.92
N PRO A 141 12.29 -10.03 -12.63
CA PRO A 141 12.70 -8.94 -11.75
C PRO A 141 14.22 -8.72 -11.68
N TRP A 142 14.99 -9.78 -11.59
CA TRP A 142 16.47 -9.73 -11.53
C TRP A 142 17.12 -9.12 -12.79
N GLN A 143 16.39 -8.98 -13.88
CA GLN A 143 16.86 -8.32 -15.11
C GLN A 143 16.59 -6.80 -15.14
N LEU A 144 15.95 -6.27 -14.08
CA LEU A 144 15.55 -4.87 -13.95
C LEU A 144 16.42 -4.16 -12.92
N SER A 145 16.65 -2.85 -13.09
CA SER A 145 17.22 -2.03 -12.03
C SER A 145 16.27 -1.90 -10.84
N GLY A 146 16.77 -1.53 -9.66
CA GLY A 146 15.94 -1.36 -8.46
C GLY A 146 14.78 -0.38 -8.68
N GLY A 147 15.03 0.77 -9.31
CA GLY A 147 13.98 1.73 -9.65
C GLY A 147 12.94 1.19 -10.65
N MET A 148 13.36 0.30 -11.58
CA MET A 148 12.40 -0.38 -12.46
C MET A 148 11.56 -1.39 -11.69
N GLN A 149 12.17 -2.15 -10.78
CA GLN A 149 11.45 -3.09 -9.92
C GLN A 149 10.42 -2.36 -9.04
N GLN A 150 10.79 -1.19 -8.51
CA GLN A 150 9.88 -0.36 -7.72
C GLN A 150 8.68 0.11 -8.55
N ARG A 151 8.90 0.52 -9.80
CA ARG A 151 7.81 0.86 -10.73
C ARG A 151 6.89 -0.32 -11.02
N VAL A 152 7.43 -1.53 -11.11
CA VAL A 152 6.61 -2.76 -11.22
C VAL A 152 5.77 -2.98 -9.95
N ALA A 153 6.33 -2.75 -8.76
CA ALA A 153 5.61 -2.86 -7.50
C ALA A 153 4.46 -1.84 -7.40
N ILE A 154 4.68 -0.61 -7.86
CA ILE A 154 3.64 0.42 -7.97
C ILE A 154 2.55 -0.02 -8.96
N ALA A 155 2.92 -0.48 -10.15
CA ALA A 155 1.97 -0.99 -11.14
C ALA A 155 1.13 -2.15 -10.58
N ARG A 156 1.75 -3.07 -9.84
CA ARG A 156 1.04 -4.17 -9.17
C ARG A 156 0.04 -3.68 -8.13
N ALA A 157 0.39 -2.68 -7.33
CA ALA A 157 -0.51 -2.10 -6.34
C ALA A 157 -1.70 -1.40 -6.98
N LEU A 158 -1.51 -0.79 -8.16
CA LEU A 158 -2.57 -0.12 -8.93
C LEU A 158 -3.45 -1.09 -9.73
N ALA A 159 -3.08 -2.37 -9.85
CA ALA A 159 -3.80 -3.32 -10.68
C ALA A 159 -5.26 -3.54 -10.25
N ILE A 160 -5.53 -3.47 -8.96
CA ILE A 160 -6.88 -3.62 -8.38
C ILE A 160 -7.68 -2.33 -8.34
N GLU A 161 -7.16 -1.22 -8.90
CA GLU A 161 -7.79 0.10 -8.86
C GLU A 161 -8.19 0.54 -7.43
N PRO A 162 -7.24 0.54 -6.49
CA PRO A 162 -7.56 0.80 -5.09
C PRO A 162 -8.03 2.24 -4.88
N GLU A 163 -8.94 2.45 -3.93
CA GLU A 163 -9.38 3.79 -3.51
C GLU A 163 -8.29 4.53 -2.73
N ILE A 164 -7.41 3.79 -2.06
CA ILE A 164 -6.31 4.31 -1.23
C ILE A 164 -5.01 3.65 -1.65
N LEU A 165 -3.92 4.41 -1.71
CA LEU A 165 -2.58 3.91 -1.96
C LEU A 165 -1.68 4.24 -0.78
N LEU A 166 -1.19 3.20 -0.11
CA LEU A 166 -0.22 3.29 0.98
C LEU A 166 1.19 3.05 0.42
N MET A 167 2.10 3.99 0.66
CA MET A 167 3.47 3.88 0.14
C MET A 167 4.49 4.07 1.26
N ASP A 168 5.42 3.11 1.40
CA ASP A 168 6.53 3.16 2.35
C ASP A 168 7.83 3.45 1.58
N GLU A 169 8.29 4.69 1.63
CA GLU A 169 9.52 5.19 0.98
C GLU A 169 9.71 4.69 -0.49
N PRO A 170 8.72 4.86 -1.38
CA PRO A 170 8.70 4.20 -2.69
C PRO A 170 9.75 4.70 -3.69
N PHE A 171 10.49 5.76 -3.34
CA PHE A 171 11.51 6.41 -4.19
C PHE A 171 12.89 6.50 -3.53
N SER A 172 13.15 5.67 -2.53
CA SER A 172 14.45 5.59 -1.84
C SER A 172 15.51 4.83 -2.64
#